data_2eacba7a1791f1dde1a53d21eb25e681
#
_entry.id   2eacba7a1791f1dde1a53d21eb25e681
#
_cell.length_a   1.000
_cell.length_b   1.000
_cell.length_c   1.000
_cell.angle_alpha   90.00
_cell.angle_beta   90.00
_cell.angle_gamma   90.00
#
_symmetry.space_group_name_H-M   'P 1'
#
loop_
_entity.id
_entity.type
_entity.pdbx_description
1 polymer ?
#
loop_
_entity_poly.entity_id
_entity_poly.type
_entity_poly.pdbx_seq_one_letter_code
_entity_poly.pdbx_strand_id
1 'polypeptide(L)'
;MQRGDCQRREVNMYGIRMMLLGILPAFRRMAMAVCMICCFGISASQLAAQAGKDHPSADKPAGGDAQAGGDKAAADKTADKTTLPPLPAPAHTQQTIELNGKALHYTVTVGAMPVRDGDGKTAGQVVVTAYTVEGDNRPVTFALNGGPGASSVYLNFGAIGPKHLAVGNEGDSPSDPTVLADNPGTWLDFTDLVFIDPIGTGFSRASVPEAEAKKLFYSTTPDIEYLSRVIYDWLVTNDRLGSKKYIVGESYGGYRGPRITHYLQAQLGVAMNGVVLVSPYLNPTIEDDGDLSPVPWMMTLPSITAAHLERENKLTPQAMTDVIAYTRGEYATTLLKGRSDPAAEQAMIQHVTELTGLDPTFVKYSGGRLETGAYLREAWREQGKLGSVYDSNVTMFDPFPFAPEQRANDPILASIIAPMTTAMVDFVTRVVGWKVDARYNALSFDVNRLWDRGGDLRRGAVPDLREAVAADPKLRVLIVHGWNDLSCPFMGSVLTVDQIPVMGDPTRVAVHEYPGGHMFYTRETSRAALRQDVMEMYAKH
;
A
#
# COMPACT_ATOMS: atom_id res chain seq x y z
N MET A 1 -18.51 2.97 73.57
CA MET A 1 -19.07 1.69 74.13
C MET A 1 -19.02 0.67 73.02
N GLN A 2 -18.26 -0.39 73.32
CA GLN A 2 -18.22 -1.76 72.77
C GLN A 2 -17.94 -1.86 71.26
N ARG A 3 -16.73 -2.24 70.79
CA ARG A 3 -15.89 -3.45 70.94
C ARG A 3 -16.59 -4.75 70.52
N GLY A 4 -15.98 -5.41 69.52
CA GLY A 4 -16.13 -6.83 69.16
C GLY A 4 -15.66 -7.01 67.73
N ASP A 5 -14.58 -7.40 67.47
CA ASP A 5 -13.63 -8.56 67.49
C ASP A 5 -13.71 -9.34 66.18
N CYS A 6 -12.68 -9.30 65.50
CA CYS A 6 -11.68 -10.24 64.95
C CYS A 6 -12.11 -11.73 64.85
N GLN A 7 -12.03 -12.27 63.67
CA GLN A 7 -11.42 -13.61 63.50
C GLN A 7 -10.84 -13.83 62.06
N ARG A 8 -9.51 -13.94 62.04
CA ARG A 8 -8.70 -14.59 60.99
C ARG A 8 -9.01 -16.09 61.01
N ARG A 9 -9.03 -16.72 59.85
CA ARG A 9 -8.67 -18.13 59.71
C ARG A 9 -7.62 -18.30 58.60
N GLU A 10 -6.42 -18.57 59.06
CA GLU A 10 -5.37 -19.32 58.33
C GLU A 10 -5.72 -20.80 58.38
N VAL A 11 -5.49 -21.54 57.32
CA VAL A 11 -5.14 -22.96 57.27
C VAL A 11 -4.43 -23.19 55.94
N ASN A 12 -3.19 -23.32 55.89
CA ASN A 12 -2.23 -24.37 56.16
C ASN A 12 -1.81 -25.16 54.91
N MET A 13 -0.51 -25.06 54.63
CA MET A 13 0.29 -25.82 53.66
C MET A 13 0.58 -27.23 54.23
N TYR A 14 0.51 -28.23 53.36
CA TYR A 14 1.35 -29.44 53.33
C TYR A 14 1.35 -29.90 51.88
N GLY A 15 2.42 -30.09 51.13
CA GLY A 15 3.71 -30.65 51.42
C GLY A 15 3.71 -32.15 51.20
N ILE A 16 3.97 -32.67 49.97
CA ILE A 16 4.54 -34.01 49.77
C ILE A 16 5.54 -33.96 48.61
N ARG A 17 6.70 -34.50 49.01
CA ARG A 17 7.98 -34.62 48.30
C ARG A 17 7.98 -35.77 47.29
N MET A 18 8.73 -35.54 46.22
CA MET A 18 9.60 -36.47 45.46
C MET A 18 9.46 -37.97 45.61
N MET A 19 9.41 -38.65 44.48
CA MET A 19 10.30 -39.82 44.25
C MET A 19 10.72 -39.89 42.78
N LEU A 20 12.02 -39.89 42.59
CA LEU A 20 12.77 -40.19 41.36
C LEU A 20 12.75 -41.71 41.10
N LEU A 21 12.88 -42.08 39.83
CA LEU A 21 13.60 -43.18 39.18
C LEU A 21 12.88 -43.41 37.85
N GLY A 22 13.47 -43.09 36.72
CA GLY A 22 14.67 -43.60 36.13
C GLY A 22 14.35 -44.79 35.25
N ILE A 23 14.45 -44.68 33.94
CA ILE A 23 15.04 -45.63 33.00
C ILE A 23 14.67 -45.25 31.56
N LEU A 24 15.62 -44.75 30.82
CA LEU A 24 15.78 -44.92 29.37
C LEU A 24 16.39 -46.31 29.12
N PRO A 25 16.23 -47.00 28.01
CA PRO A 25 16.79 -46.56 26.72
C PRO A 25 16.08 -47.02 25.43
N ALA A 26 16.34 -46.24 24.38
CA ALA A 26 16.69 -46.61 23.02
C ALA A 26 16.27 -47.96 22.37
N PHE A 27 15.90 -47.84 21.13
CA PHE A 27 16.09 -48.68 19.92
C PHE A 27 14.75 -48.76 19.14
N ARG A 28 14.65 -48.55 17.90
CA ARG A 28 15.40 -48.82 16.68
C ARG A 28 14.56 -48.39 15.48
N ARG A 29 15.24 -47.92 14.46
CA ARG A 29 14.77 -47.84 13.07
C ARG A 29 14.16 -49.18 12.60
N MET A 30 13.10 -49.13 11.83
CA MET A 30 13.00 -49.93 10.60
C MET A 30 11.87 -49.45 9.69
N ALA A 31 12.19 -49.34 8.45
CA ALA A 31 11.39 -49.03 7.29
C ALA A 31 10.44 -50.18 6.92
N MET A 32 9.39 -49.83 6.20
CA MET A 32 8.77 -50.49 5.02
C MET A 32 7.46 -49.76 4.78
N ALA A 33 7.29 -49.03 3.76
CA ALA A 33 7.09 -49.31 2.32
C ALA A 33 5.78 -50.05 2.03
N VAL A 34 5.01 -49.46 1.13
CA VAL A 34 4.08 -50.02 0.15
C VAL A 34 2.59 -49.96 0.43
N CYS A 35 1.95 -49.17 -0.31
CA CYS A 35 0.83 -49.21 -1.28
C CYS A 35 -0.18 -48.07 -1.07
N MET A 36 -0.15 -47.20 -2.01
CA MET A 36 -0.93 -47.05 -3.28
C MET A 36 -2.39 -46.65 -3.07
N ILE A 37 -2.81 -45.55 -3.52
CA ILE A 37 -3.43 -45.12 -4.78
C ILE A 37 -4.40 -43.95 -4.55
N CYS A 38 -4.18 -42.89 -5.33
CA CYS A 38 -5.10 -41.96 -5.98
C CYS A 38 -6.05 -41.09 -5.13
N CYS A 39 -5.89 -39.76 -5.15
CA CYS A 39 -6.61 -38.91 -6.08
C CYS A 39 -6.20 -37.44 -5.93
N PHE A 40 -5.76 -36.90 -7.05
CA PHE A 40 -5.83 -35.54 -7.52
C PHE A 40 -5.49 -34.37 -6.60
N GLY A 41 -4.21 -33.98 -6.61
CA GLY A 41 -3.79 -32.62 -6.43
C GLY A 41 -3.74 -31.92 -7.80
N ILE A 42 -4.46 -30.84 -7.98
CA ILE A 42 -4.25 -29.91 -9.08
C ILE A 42 -3.55 -28.69 -8.51
N SER A 43 -2.25 -28.61 -8.79
CA SER A 43 -1.44 -27.42 -8.54
C SER A 43 -1.76 -26.37 -9.60
N ALA A 44 -2.11 -25.17 -9.14
CA ALA A 44 -2.17 -23.98 -9.97
C ALA A 44 -0.73 -23.52 -10.30
N SER A 45 -0.22 -23.92 -11.43
CA SER A 45 0.92 -23.29 -12.09
C SER A 45 0.96 -23.77 -13.54
N GLN A 46 0.46 -22.93 -14.44
CA GLN A 46 0.87 -22.80 -15.84
C GLN A 46 -0.18 -21.99 -16.62
N LEU A 47 0.06 -20.71 -16.74
CA LEU A 47 -0.46 -19.92 -17.86
C LEU A 47 0.66 -19.03 -18.39
N ALA A 48 1.46 -19.60 -19.27
CA ALA A 48 2.23 -18.82 -20.23
C ALA A 48 2.35 -19.64 -21.51
N ALA A 49 2.03 -18.99 -22.63
CA ALA A 49 2.30 -19.37 -24.00
C ALA A 49 1.40 -20.42 -24.66
N GLN A 50 0.42 -19.93 -25.41
CA GLN A 50 0.11 -20.48 -26.74
C GLN A 50 -0.55 -19.39 -27.60
N ALA A 51 0.26 -18.75 -28.43
CA ALA A 51 -0.20 -18.04 -29.62
C ALA A 51 0.34 -18.78 -30.86
N GLY A 52 -0.58 -19.20 -31.72
CA GLY A 52 -0.32 -19.39 -33.12
C GLY A 52 0.05 -20.80 -33.60
N LYS A 53 -0.91 -21.43 -34.23
CA LYS A 53 -0.78 -22.23 -35.48
C LYS A 53 -2.20 -22.71 -35.84
N ASP A 54 -2.72 -22.46 -36.98
CA ASP A 54 -2.71 -23.06 -38.28
C ASP A 54 -3.94 -22.61 -39.09
N HIS A 55 -3.75 -22.15 -40.28
CA HIS A 55 -4.61 -22.44 -41.44
C HIS A 55 -3.76 -22.57 -42.68
N PRO A 56 -4.02 -23.57 -43.55
CA PRO A 56 -3.19 -23.94 -44.67
C PRO A 56 -3.59 -23.20 -45.95
N SER A 57 -2.61 -22.94 -46.80
CA SER A 57 -2.86 -22.74 -48.22
C SER A 57 -1.79 -23.43 -49.05
N ALA A 58 -2.28 -24.10 -50.07
CA ALA A 58 -1.59 -24.91 -51.03
C ALA A 58 -0.75 -24.08 -52.03
N ASP A 59 0.29 -24.71 -52.52
CA ASP A 59 0.84 -24.87 -53.85
C ASP A 59 2.32 -24.55 -53.98
N LYS A 60 3.05 -25.64 -54.33
CA LYS A 60 4.41 -25.63 -54.92
C LYS A 60 4.32 -25.53 -56.45
N PRO A 61 5.39 -25.12 -57.19
CA PRO A 61 6.43 -26.11 -57.49
C PRO A 61 7.89 -25.60 -57.59
N ALA A 62 8.75 -26.56 -57.26
CA ALA A 62 10.01 -27.00 -57.82
C ALA A 62 11.16 -26.08 -58.31
N GLY A 63 12.36 -26.37 -57.76
CA GLY A 63 13.55 -26.51 -58.57
C GLY A 63 14.79 -25.72 -58.13
N GLY A 64 15.88 -26.41 -57.76
CA GLY A 64 17.23 -25.87 -57.86
C GLY A 64 18.17 -26.17 -56.70
N ASP A 65 18.93 -27.26 -56.84
CA ASP A 65 20.10 -27.60 -56.02
C ASP A 65 21.21 -26.56 -56.12
N ALA A 66 21.86 -26.24 -55.01
CA ALA A 66 23.31 -25.98 -54.97
C ALA A 66 23.86 -26.09 -53.55
N GLN A 67 24.91 -26.80 -53.44
CA GLN A 67 25.66 -27.31 -52.31
C GLN A 67 26.71 -26.29 -51.81
N ALA A 68 27.08 -26.45 -50.57
CA ALA A 68 28.39 -26.23 -49.94
C ALA A 68 28.70 -24.89 -49.25
N GLY A 69 29.19 -25.05 -48.03
CA GLY A 69 30.10 -24.10 -47.40
C GLY A 69 29.76 -23.90 -45.92
N GLY A 70 30.33 -24.76 -45.04
CA GLY A 70 30.29 -24.53 -43.62
C GLY A 70 31.17 -23.39 -43.19
N ASP A 71 30.64 -22.54 -42.33
CA ASP A 71 31.46 -21.79 -41.37
C ASP A 71 30.66 -21.67 -40.08
N LYS A 72 31.16 -22.34 -39.04
CA LYS A 72 30.72 -22.13 -37.66
C LYS A 72 31.25 -20.79 -37.18
N ALA A 73 30.48 -19.75 -37.37
CA ALA A 73 30.68 -18.54 -36.61
C ALA A 73 30.08 -18.75 -35.22
N ALA A 74 30.95 -18.86 -34.23
CA ALA A 74 30.59 -18.76 -32.84
C ALA A 74 29.89 -17.40 -32.61
N ALA A 75 28.61 -17.40 -32.36
CA ALA A 75 27.89 -16.21 -31.92
C ALA A 75 28.40 -15.86 -30.53
N ASP A 76 29.32 -14.93 -30.49
CA ASP A 76 29.75 -14.22 -29.30
C ASP A 76 28.53 -13.41 -28.79
N LYS A 77 27.81 -13.96 -27.81
CA LYS A 77 26.80 -13.24 -27.08
C LYS A 77 27.49 -12.32 -26.07
N THR A 78 28.21 -11.33 -26.53
CA THR A 78 28.46 -10.12 -25.78
C THR A 78 27.14 -9.37 -25.72
N ALA A 79 26.34 -9.63 -24.66
CA ALA A 79 25.29 -8.74 -24.28
C ALA A 79 25.94 -7.37 -24.06
N ASP A 80 25.68 -6.46 -24.98
CA ASP A 80 26.07 -5.07 -24.89
C ASP A 80 25.53 -4.53 -23.55
N LYS A 81 26.43 -4.30 -22.60
CA LYS A 81 26.11 -3.63 -21.35
C LYS A 81 25.88 -2.17 -21.71
N THR A 82 24.69 -1.85 -22.19
CA THR A 82 24.26 -0.49 -22.36
C THR A 82 24.21 0.12 -20.96
N THR A 83 25.30 0.74 -20.54
CA THR A 83 25.35 1.51 -19.31
C THR A 83 24.38 2.68 -19.47
N LEU A 84 23.33 2.72 -18.64
CA LEU A 84 22.40 3.83 -18.63
C LEU A 84 23.18 5.14 -18.47
N PRO A 85 22.81 6.22 -19.20
CA PRO A 85 23.45 7.51 -19.04
C PRO A 85 23.34 7.97 -17.57
N PRO A 86 24.35 8.66 -17.01
CA PRO A 86 24.31 9.11 -15.63
C PRO A 86 23.11 10.04 -15.40
N LEU A 87 22.51 9.98 -14.20
CA LEU A 87 21.50 10.97 -13.82
C LEU A 87 22.16 12.35 -13.69
N PRO A 88 21.47 13.45 -14.06
CA PRO A 88 22.02 14.80 -13.97
C PRO A 88 22.38 15.17 -12.53
N ALA A 89 23.25 16.18 -12.38
CA ALA A 89 23.47 16.83 -11.10
C ALA A 89 22.15 17.41 -10.56
N PRO A 90 22.00 17.55 -9.24
CA PRO A 90 20.81 18.15 -8.66
C PRO A 90 20.51 19.53 -9.25
N ALA A 91 19.23 19.79 -9.54
CA ALA A 91 18.75 21.09 -9.99
C ALA A 91 17.77 21.67 -8.96
N HIS A 92 17.73 22.98 -8.85
CA HIS A 92 16.83 23.69 -7.96
C HIS A 92 16.26 24.95 -8.61
N THR A 93 15.04 25.32 -8.19
CA THR A 93 14.36 26.53 -8.65
C THR A 93 13.53 27.14 -7.53
N GLN A 94 13.40 28.47 -7.56
CA GLN A 94 12.52 29.21 -6.66
C GLN A 94 11.11 29.24 -7.25
N GLN A 95 10.12 29.00 -6.41
CA GLN A 95 8.71 29.00 -6.76
C GLN A 95 7.92 29.78 -5.70
N THR A 96 6.68 30.11 -6.03
CA THR A 96 5.76 30.79 -5.10
C THR A 96 4.38 30.13 -5.21
N ILE A 97 3.70 30.02 -4.09
CA ILE A 97 2.29 29.59 -4.01
C ILE A 97 1.51 30.58 -3.15
N GLU A 98 0.29 30.87 -3.54
CA GLU A 98 -0.66 31.66 -2.75
C GLU A 98 -1.45 30.75 -1.80
N LEU A 99 -1.29 30.94 -0.48
CA LEU A 99 -2.01 30.19 0.55
C LEU A 99 -2.68 31.16 1.51
N ASN A 100 -4.02 31.07 1.63
CA ASN A 100 -4.81 31.90 2.53
C ASN A 100 -4.53 33.42 2.34
N GLY A 101 -4.34 33.86 1.08
CA GLY A 101 -4.04 35.25 0.74
C GLY A 101 -2.62 35.70 1.07
N LYS A 102 -1.71 34.76 1.31
CA LYS A 102 -0.28 35.04 1.54
C LYS A 102 0.59 34.29 0.56
N ALA A 103 1.57 34.99 -0.02
CA ALA A 103 2.58 34.37 -0.86
C ALA A 103 3.58 33.58 0.00
N LEU A 104 3.76 32.29 -0.30
CA LEU A 104 4.78 31.43 0.29
C LEU A 104 5.83 31.14 -0.77
N HIS A 105 7.05 31.63 -0.54
CA HIS A 105 8.21 31.36 -1.40
C HIS A 105 8.89 30.07 -0.95
N TYR A 106 9.23 29.22 -1.91
CA TYR A 106 9.88 27.94 -1.62
C TYR A 106 10.87 27.54 -2.71
N THR A 107 11.82 26.70 -2.34
CA THR A 107 12.77 26.09 -3.27
C THR A 107 12.32 24.68 -3.61
N VAL A 108 12.30 24.33 -4.89
CA VAL A 108 12.18 22.95 -5.37
C VAL A 108 13.57 22.44 -5.69
N THR A 109 13.94 21.29 -5.15
CA THR A 109 15.19 20.61 -5.48
C THR A 109 14.88 19.21 -5.99
N VAL A 110 15.40 18.84 -7.15
CA VAL A 110 15.33 17.47 -7.68
C VAL A 110 16.75 16.95 -7.86
N GLY A 111 17.02 15.77 -7.34
CA GLY A 111 18.35 15.17 -7.42
C GLY A 111 18.35 13.68 -7.07
N ALA A 112 19.44 13.01 -7.42
CA ALA A 112 19.65 11.60 -7.17
C ALA A 112 20.58 11.39 -5.96
N MET A 113 20.19 10.49 -5.08
CA MET A 113 20.99 10.04 -3.94
C MET A 113 21.50 8.61 -4.21
N PRO A 114 22.80 8.31 -3.98
CA PRO A 114 23.35 6.99 -4.19
C PRO A 114 22.87 6.02 -3.12
N VAL A 115 22.45 4.83 -3.54
CA VAL A 115 22.25 3.68 -2.66
C VAL A 115 23.44 2.74 -2.80
N ARG A 116 24.06 2.38 -1.68
CA ARG A 116 25.25 1.54 -1.66
C ARG A 116 24.93 0.14 -1.19
N ASP A 117 25.64 -0.83 -1.76
CA ASP A 117 25.65 -2.22 -1.30
C ASP A 117 26.50 -2.39 -0.02
N GLY A 118 26.62 -3.64 0.46
CA GLY A 118 27.42 -3.98 1.65
C GLY A 118 28.92 -3.72 1.50
N ASP A 119 29.43 -3.61 0.27
CA ASP A 119 30.83 -3.30 -0.05
C ASP A 119 31.07 -1.79 -0.24
N GLY A 120 30.03 -0.97 -0.10
CA GLY A 120 30.09 0.49 -0.27
C GLY A 120 30.02 0.96 -1.72
N LYS A 121 29.83 0.08 -2.70
CA LYS A 121 29.65 0.45 -4.11
C LYS A 121 28.23 0.95 -4.35
N THR A 122 28.09 1.87 -5.29
CA THR A 122 26.76 2.34 -5.70
C THR A 122 26.03 1.24 -6.46
N ALA A 123 24.98 0.70 -5.83
CA ALA A 123 24.10 -0.33 -6.38
C ALA A 123 22.84 0.27 -7.03
N GLY A 124 22.49 1.51 -6.70
CA GLY A 124 21.36 2.22 -7.27
C GLY A 124 21.38 3.72 -6.98
N GLN A 125 20.43 4.42 -7.57
CA GLN A 125 20.23 5.85 -7.38
C GLN A 125 18.73 6.11 -7.12
N VAL A 126 18.42 6.74 -5.98
CA VAL A 126 17.07 7.16 -5.60
C VAL A 126 16.92 8.64 -5.93
N VAL A 127 15.89 8.98 -6.71
CA VAL A 127 15.55 10.37 -7.03
C VAL A 127 14.62 10.91 -5.95
N VAL A 128 14.94 12.10 -5.49
CA VAL A 128 14.21 12.81 -4.45
C VAL A 128 13.77 14.16 -5.01
N THR A 129 12.50 14.51 -4.76
CA THR A 129 11.96 15.85 -5.00
C THR A 129 11.67 16.50 -3.64
N ALA A 130 12.41 17.55 -3.31
CA ALA A 130 12.26 18.28 -2.05
C ALA A 130 11.70 19.68 -2.28
N TYR A 131 10.76 20.08 -1.43
CA TYR A 131 10.21 21.43 -1.34
C TYR A 131 10.57 22.00 0.02
N THR A 132 11.34 23.07 0.04
CA THR A 132 11.84 23.69 1.27
C THR A 132 11.49 25.17 1.32
N VAL A 133 11.09 25.64 2.48
CA VAL A 133 10.83 27.05 2.78
C VAL A 133 11.95 27.57 3.67
N GLU A 134 12.42 28.79 3.42
CA GLU A 134 13.42 29.42 4.26
C GLU A 134 12.92 29.57 5.72
N GLY A 135 13.73 29.21 6.67
CA GLY A 135 13.45 29.30 8.10
C GLY A 135 14.17 28.27 8.93
N ASP A 136 14.50 28.65 10.17
CA ASP A 136 15.21 27.78 11.11
C ASP A 136 14.27 26.72 11.70
N ASN A 137 14.77 25.51 11.91
CA ASN A 137 14.11 24.42 12.65
C ASN A 137 12.73 24.02 12.12
N ARG A 138 12.43 24.28 10.84
CA ARG A 138 11.17 23.80 10.25
C ARG A 138 11.08 22.27 10.35
N PRO A 139 9.90 21.70 10.61
CA PRO A 139 9.69 20.27 10.46
C PRO A 139 10.02 19.78 9.05
N VAL A 140 10.37 18.51 8.90
CA VAL A 140 10.53 17.85 7.62
C VAL A 140 9.67 16.59 7.55
N THR A 141 8.99 16.40 6.43
CA THR A 141 8.09 15.28 6.16
C THR A 141 8.60 14.51 4.95
N PHE A 142 8.91 13.24 5.16
CA PHE A 142 9.25 12.30 4.10
C PHE A 142 7.99 11.60 3.60
N ALA A 143 7.77 11.56 2.30
CA ALA A 143 6.58 10.99 1.69
C ALA A 143 6.92 9.86 0.71
N LEU A 144 6.20 8.73 0.85
CA LEU A 144 6.38 7.51 0.06
C LEU A 144 5.02 6.93 -0.34
N ASN A 145 4.78 6.79 -1.64
CA ASN A 145 3.69 5.95 -2.13
C ASN A 145 4.05 4.45 -2.04
N GLY A 146 3.10 3.61 -2.39
CA GLY A 146 3.16 2.16 -2.22
C GLY A 146 3.40 1.36 -3.49
N GLY A 147 2.44 0.55 -3.83
CA GLY A 147 2.47 -0.45 -4.89
C GLY A 147 2.69 -1.87 -4.35
N PRO A 148 3.92 -2.37 -4.10
CA PRO A 148 5.21 -1.78 -4.46
C PRO A 148 5.35 -1.52 -5.96
N GLY A 149 6.11 -0.46 -6.28
CA GLY A 149 6.31 -0.04 -7.67
C GLY A 149 5.73 1.35 -8.00
N ALA A 150 5.05 2.03 -7.07
CA ALA A 150 4.60 3.41 -7.26
C ALA A 150 5.71 4.42 -6.88
N SER A 151 5.89 5.45 -7.70
CA SER A 151 6.63 6.66 -7.35
C SER A 151 5.80 7.53 -6.41
N SER A 152 6.43 8.49 -5.74
CA SER A 152 5.73 9.36 -4.79
C SER A 152 4.95 10.51 -5.45
N VAL A 153 4.70 10.45 -6.76
CA VAL A 153 3.98 11.47 -7.52
C VAL A 153 2.51 11.62 -7.08
N TYR A 154 1.88 10.52 -6.64
CA TYR A 154 0.48 10.55 -6.23
C TYR A 154 0.29 11.36 -4.93
N LEU A 155 1.14 11.18 -3.93
CA LEU A 155 1.17 12.04 -2.75
C LEU A 155 1.62 13.46 -3.10
N ASN A 156 2.59 13.61 -4.03
CA ASN A 156 3.11 14.91 -4.42
C ASN A 156 2.05 15.77 -5.11
N PHE A 157 1.54 15.33 -6.24
CA PHE A 157 0.60 16.12 -7.04
C PHE A 157 -0.88 15.82 -6.76
N GLY A 158 -1.16 14.73 -6.06
CA GLY A 158 -2.54 14.40 -5.68
C GLY A 158 -2.94 14.93 -4.31
N ALA A 159 -2.01 14.97 -3.34
CA ALA A 159 -2.33 15.21 -1.93
C ALA A 159 -1.67 16.46 -1.34
N ILE A 160 -0.37 16.37 -1.03
CA ILE A 160 0.28 17.25 -0.03
C ILE A 160 1.33 18.21 -0.61
N GLY A 161 1.78 18.01 -1.84
CA GLY A 161 2.75 18.90 -2.49
C GLY A 161 2.17 20.27 -2.82
N PRO A 162 3.02 21.25 -3.18
CA PRO A 162 2.56 22.63 -3.44
C PRO A 162 1.79 22.79 -4.75
N LYS A 163 1.88 21.83 -5.66
CA LYS A 163 1.12 21.78 -6.90
C LYS A 163 0.17 20.59 -6.89
N HIS A 164 -0.97 20.74 -7.55
CA HIS A 164 -2.03 19.73 -7.60
C HIS A 164 -2.46 19.48 -9.03
N LEU A 165 -2.65 18.20 -9.36
CA LEU A 165 -3.29 17.72 -10.56
C LEU A 165 -4.65 17.12 -10.17
N ALA A 166 -5.72 17.68 -10.73
CA ALA A 166 -7.07 17.19 -10.49
C ALA A 166 -7.30 15.92 -11.33
N VAL A 167 -7.19 14.76 -10.69
CA VAL A 167 -7.39 13.42 -11.28
C VAL A 167 -7.84 12.43 -10.20
N GLY A 168 -8.40 11.29 -10.62
CA GLY A 168 -8.82 10.19 -9.74
C GLY A 168 -10.29 10.24 -9.37
N ASN A 169 -11.09 10.99 -10.15
CA ASN A 169 -12.54 11.14 -9.96
C ASN A 169 -13.32 10.43 -11.08
N GLU A 170 -14.61 10.24 -10.86
CA GLU A 170 -15.50 9.70 -11.90
C GLU A 170 -15.53 10.64 -13.12
N GLY A 171 -15.36 10.07 -14.29
CA GLY A 171 -15.35 10.79 -15.56
C GLY A 171 -14.00 11.30 -16.04
N ASP A 172 -12.95 11.16 -15.25
CA ASP A 172 -11.59 11.51 -15.66
C ASP A 172 -11.12 10.65 -16.84
N SER A 173 -10.33 11.26 -17.73
CA SER A 173 -9.77 10.61 -18.91
C SER A 173 -8.25 10.75 -18.98
N PRO A 174 -7.52 9.70 -19.42
CA PRO A 174 -6.08 9.78 -19.58
C PRO A 174 -5.63 10.80 -20.65
N SER A 175 -6.55 11.27 -21.48
CA SER A 175 -6.30 12.30 -22.50
C SER A 175 -6.66 13.72 -22.06
N ASP A 176 -7.12 13.91 -20.85
CA ASP A 176 -7.44 15.24 -20.32
C ASP A 176 -6.18 16.12 -20.22
N PRO A 177 -6.32 17.44 -20.37
CA PRO A 177 -5.20 18.35 -20.28
C PRO A 177 -4.50 18.26 -18.92
N THR A 178 -3.20 18.05 -18.93
CA THR A 178 -2.37 17.96 -17.72
C THR A 178 -1.98 19.36 -17.25
N VAL A 179 -2.76 19.95 -16.35
CA VAL A 179 -2.52 21.29 -15.81
C VAL A 179 -2.27 21.20 -14.31
N LEU A 180 -1.05 21.52 -13.89
CA LEU A 180 -0.72 21.69 -12.48
C LEU A 180 -1.18 23.06 -11.98
N ALA A 181 -2.08 23.07 -11.01
CA ALA A 181 -2.53 24.25 -10.28
C ALA A 181 -1.85 24.35 -8.91
N ASP A 182 -1.98 25.48 -8.25
CA ASP A 182 -1.60 25.62 -6.85
C ASP A 182 -2.50 24.73 -5.97
N ASN A 183 -1.89 24.09 -4.98
CA ASN A 183 -2.60 23.18 -4.07
C ASN A 183 -2.96 23.87 -2.74
N PRO A 184 -4.22 24.25 -2.52
CA PRO A 184 -4.63 24.84 -1.23
C PRO A 184 -4.53 23.83 -0.07
N GLY A 185 -4.49 22.52 -0.38
CA GLY A 185 -4.31 21.43 0.59
C GLY A 185 -2.85 21.11 0.92
N THR A 186 -1.89 21.85 0.39
CA THR A 186 -0.47 21.58 0.65
C THR A 186 -0.11 21.69 2.13
N TRP A 187 0.88 20.91 2.56
CA TRP A 187 1.44 20.98 3.91
C TRP A 187 2.70 21.86 4.00
N LEU A 188 3.09 22.48 2.88
CA LEU A 188 4.36 23.21 2.79
C LEU A 188 4.44 24.42 3.72
N ASP A 189 3.34 25.00 4.15
CA ASP A 189 3.32 26.13 5.08
C ASP A 189 3.73 25.76 6.53
N PHE A 190 3.58 24.48 6.94
CA PHE A 190 3.96 24.04 8.28
C PHE A 190 5.09 22.98 8.31
N THR A 191 5.47 22.40 7.20
CA THR A 191 6.58 21.43 7.10
C THR A 191 7.25 21.49 5.74
N ASP A 192 8.54 21.23 5.66
CA ASP A 192 9.19 20.94 4.38
C ASP A 192 8.83 19.55 3.92
N LEU A 193 8.78 19.33 2.59
CA LEU A 193 8.29 18.08 2.00
C LEU A 193 9.40 17.43 1.19
N VAL A 194 9.60 16.13 1.39
CA VAL A 194 10.62 15.32 0.71
C VAL A 194 9.97 14.07 0.14
N PHE A 195 9.72 14.06 -1.16
CA PHE A 195 9.14 12.92 -1.87
C PHE A 195 10.26 12.02 -2.37
N ILE A 196 10.19 10.74 -2.05
CA ILE A 196 11.21 9.74 -2.37
C ILE A 196 10.62 8.74 -3.36
N ASP A 197 11.22 8.59 -4.52
CA ASP A 197 10.86 7.56 -5.49
C ASP A 197 11.71 6.31 -5.22
N PRO A 198 11.15 5.18 -4.75
CA PRO A 198 11.90 3.94 -4.54
C PRO A 198 12.57 3.43 -5.83
N ILE A 199 13.62 2.60 -5.69
CA ILE A 199 14.33 2.01 -6.84
C ILE A 199 13.36 1.31 -7.80
N GLY A 200 13.47 1.65 -9.11
CA GLY A 200 12.61 1.14 -10.17
C GLY A 200 11.33 1.93 -10.38
N THR A 201 11.12 3.01 -9.63
CA THR A 201 9.99 3.93 -9.77
C THR A 201 10.48 5.34 -10.09
N GLY A 202 9.61 6.18 -10.61
CA GLY A 202 9.99 7.52 -11.03
C GLY A 202 11.17 7.47 -12.02
N PHE A 203 12.21 8.24 -11.73
CA PHE A 203 13.51 8.17 -12.40
C PHE A 203 14.54 7.36 -11.60
N SER A 204 14.18 6.82 -10.46
CA SER A 204 15.05 6.01 -9.62
C SER A 204 15.37 4.66 -10.25
N ARG A 205 16.62 4.23 -10.15
CA ARG A 205 17.07 3.03 -10.88
C ARG A 205 18.16 2.26 -10.16
N ALA A 206 18.18 0.94 -10.38
CA ALA A 206 19.33 0.12 -10.03
C ALA A 206 20.51 0.40 -10.97
N SER A 207 21.74 0.29 -10.44
CA SER A 207 22.99 0.35 -11.19
C SER A 207 23.64 -1.02 -11.33
N VAL A 208 22.92 -2.08 -10.94
CA VAL A 208 23.32 -3.49 -10.97
C VAL A 208 22.38 -4.29 -11.88
N PRO A 209 22.76 -5.50 -12.33
CA PRO A 209 21.89 -6.36 -13.13
C PRO A 209 20.56 -6.69 -12.42
N GLU A 210 19.50 -6.96 -13.18
CA GLU A 210 18.15 -7.22 -12.65
C GLU A 210 18.09 -8.30 -11.56
N ALA A 211 18.81 -9.40 -11.74
CA ALA A 211 18.84 -10.49 -10.75
C ALA A 211 19.46 -10.06 -9.40
N GLU A 212 20.41 -9.13 -9.43
CA GLU A 212 21.01 -8.53 -8.24
C GLU A 212 20.12 -7.43 -7.68
N ALA A 213 19.56 -6.58 -8.54
CA ALA A 213 18.59 -5.55 -8.15
C ALA A 213 17.39 -6.15 -7.41
N LYS A 214 16.87 -7.29 -7.87
CA LYS A 214 15.80 -8.02 -7.20
C LYS A 214 16.17 -8.37 -5.75
N LYS A 215 17.39 -8.82 -5.50
CA LYS A 215 17.85 -9.20 -4.15
C LYS A 215 18.07 -7.98 -3.25
N LEU A 216 18.58 -6.89 -3.83
CA LEU A 216 18.97 -5.70 -3.07
C LEU A 216 17.81 -4.73 -2.81
N PHE A 217 16.71 -4.78 -3.62
CA PHE A 217 15.69 -3.73 -3.59
C PHE A 217 14.25 -4.23 -3.60
N TYR A 218 13.96 -5.42 -4.17
CA TYR A 218 12.58 -5.83 -4.45
C TYR A 218 12.06 -6.89 -3.49
N SER A 219 12.32 -6.67 -2.21
CA SER A 219 11.70 -7.38 -1.09
C SER A 219 11.65 -6.47 0.12
N THR A 220 10.87 -6.85 1.12
CA THR A 220 10.48 -5.99 2.22
C THR A 220 11.66 -5.48 3.05
N THR A 221 12.53 -6.35 3.55
CA THR A 221 13.64 -5.94 4.43
C THR A 221 14.66 -5.04 3.73
N PRO A 222 15.20 -5.38 2.55
CA PRO A 222 16.09 -4.48 1.82
C PRO A 222 15.44 -3.14 1.47
N ASP A 223 14.14 -3.13 1.11
CA ASP A 223 13.39 -1.91 0.81
C ASP A 223 13.38 -0.94 2.01
N ILE A 224 13.10 -1.45 3.20
CA ILE A 224 13.11 -0.66 4.44
C ILE A 224 14.52 -0.15 4.76
N GLU A 225 15.52 -0.99 4.63
CA GLU A 225 16.91 -0.67 4.97
C GLU A 225 17.46 0.45 4.08
N TYR A 226 17.36 0.32 2.74
CA TYR A 226 17.91 1.35 1.88
C TYR A 226 17.11 2.65 1.92
N LEU A 227 15.78 2.61 2.04
CA LEU A 227 14.96 3.82 2.16
C LEU A 227 15.23 4.56 3.48
N SER A 228 15.40 3.83 4.57
CA SER A 228 15.81 4.43 5.85
C SER A 228 17.18 5.10 5.73
N ARG A 229 18.13 4.47 5.02
CA ARG A 229 19.44 5.05 4.77
C ARG A 229 19.36 6.30 3.89
N VAL A 230 18.51 6.31 2.86
CA VAL A 230 18.27 7.50 2.02
C VAL A 230 17.72 8.65 2.86
N ILE A 231 16.76 8.39 3.75
CA ILE A 231 16.24 9.41 4.68
C ILE A 231 17.34 9.95 5.59
N TYR A 232 18.13 9.07 6.20
CA TYR A 232 19.24 9.44 7.04
C TYR A 232 20.26 10.32 6.28
N ASP A 233 20.70 9.88 5.12
CA ASP A 233 21.69 10.58 4.29
C ASP A 233 21.15 11.95 3.82
N TRP A 234 19.84 12.05 3.50
CA TRP A 234 19.19 13.32 3.20
C TRP A 234 19.21 14.28 4.40
N LEU A 235 18.90 13.80 5.60
CA LEU A 235 18.93 14.58 6.83
C LEU A 235 20.34 15.11 7.13
N VAL A 236 21.36 14.28 6.94
CA VAL A 236 22.79 14.68 7.13
C VAL A 236 23.22 15.70 6.08
N THR A 237 22.91 15.42 4.80
CA THR A 237 23.36 16.28 3.68
C THR A 237 22.75 17.68 3.71
N ASN A 238 21.54 17.79 4.28
CA ASN A 238 20.78 19.05 4.33
C ASN A 238 20.78 19.69 5.75
N ASP A 239 21.62 19.23 6.67
CA ASP A 239 21.75 19.74 8.04
C ASP A 239 20.41 19.71 8.83
N ARG A 240 19.59 18.66 8.61
CA ARG A 240 18.23 18.56 9.17
C ARG A 240 18.06 17.51 10.28
N LEU A 241 19.16 16.98 10.82
CA LEU A 241 19.11 16.02 11.94
C LEU A 241 18.41 16.61 13.19
N GLY A 242 18.54 17.91 13.43
CA GLY A 242 17.87 18.62 14.54
C GLY A 242 16.40 18.94 14.31
N SER A 243 15.87 18.84 13.09
CA SER A 243 14.47 19.14 12.77
C SER A 243 13.51 18.11 13.38
N LYS A 244 12.27 18.51 13.67
CA LYS A 244 11.17 17.55 13.87
C LYS A 244 10.93 16.79 12.57
N LYS A 245 10.80 15.47 12.64
CA LYS A 245 10.75 14.56 11.50
C LYS A 245 9.45 13.78 11.46
N TYR A 246 8.83 13.74 10.30
CA TYR A 246 7.59 13.04 10.05
C TYR A 246 7.72 12.17 8.81
N ILE A 247 6.94 11.09 8.75
CA ILE A 247 6.84 10.23 7.57
C ILE A 247 5.37 10.08 7.17
N VAL A 248 5.12 10.14 5.88
CA VAL A 248 3.81 9.86 5.26
C VAL A 248 3.98 8.68 4.33
N GLY A 249 3.17 7.66 4.53
CA GLY A 249 3.15 6.48 3.67
C GLY A 249 1.75 6.15 3.19
N GLU A 250 1.58 5.93 1.89
CA GLU A 250 0.29 5.53 1.31
C GLU A 250 0.34 4.09 0.81
N SER A 251 -0.73 3.32 1.08
CA SER A 251 -0.87 1.94 0.61
C SER A 251 0.28 1.07 1.16
N TYR A 252 1.07 0.41 0.31
CA TYR A 252 2.32 -0.25 0.73
C TYR A 252 3.33 0.76 1.34
N GLY A 253 3.25 2.05 1.04
CA GLY A 253 3.97 3.11 1.76
C GLY A 253 3.53 3.18 3.23
N GLY A 254 2.27 2.86 3.53
CA GLY A 254 1.75 2.70 4.89
C GLY A 254 2.34 1.49 5.62
N TYR A 255 2.72 0.43 4.90
CA TYR A 255 3.54 -0.67 5.42
C TYR A 255 4.99 -0.22 5.70
N ARG A 256 5.57 0.59 4.80
CA ARG A 256 6.91 1.17 4.96
C ARG A 256 7.02 2.10 6.16
N GLY A 257 6.04 2.96 6.39
CA GLY A 257 6.08 4.03 7.39
C GLY A 257 6.48 3.57 8.80
N PRO A 258 5.78 2.62 9.43
CA PRO A 258 6.12 2.09 10.73
C PRO A 258 7.49 1.40 10.77
N ARG A 259 7.80 0.62 9.75
CA ARG A 259 9.05 -0.15 9.65
C ARG A 259 10.27 0.76 9.48
N ILE A 260 10.18 1.77 8.62
CA ILE A 260 11.22 2.81 8.46
C ILE A 260 11.39 3.57 9.78
N THR A 261 10.28 3.95 10.43
CA THR A 261 10.31 4.67 11.72
C THR A 261 11.07 3.86 12.76
N HIS A 262 10.74 2.59 12.92
CA HIS A 262 11.41 1.71 13.87
C HIS A 262 12.89 1.47 13.48
N TYR A 263 13.18 1.24 12.19
CA TYR A 263 14.56 1.02 11.72
C TYR A 263 15.44 2.26 11.92
N LEU A 264 14.93 3.45 11.60
CA LEU A 264 15.64 4.72 11.84
C LEU A 264 15.96 4.88 13.33
N GLN A 265 14.99 4.62 14.21
CA GLN A 265 15.16 4.74 15.65
C GLN A 265 16.14 3.70 16.22
N ALA A 266 15.94 2.43 15.88
CA ALA A 266 16.68 1.31 16.48
C ALA A 266 18.06 1.08 15.86
N GLN A 267 18.25 1.36 14.57
CA GLN A 267 19.47 1.05 13.83
C GLN A 267 20.30 2.28 13.45
N LEU A 268 19.65 3.41 13.15
CA LEU A 268 20.32 4.61 12.66
C LEU A 268 20.34 5.76 13.70
N GLY A 269 19.71 5.59 14.86
CA GLY A 269 19.72 6.58 15.95
C GLY A 269 18.92 7.86 15.62
N VAL A 270 17.93 7.78 14.73
CA VAL A 270 17.07 8.91 14.32
C VAL A 270 15.63 8.62 14.69
N ALA A 271 15.07 9.37 15.64
CA ALA A 271 13.67 9.27 16.03
C ALA A 271 12.77 10.14 15.13
N MET A 272 11.59 9.62 14.79
CA MET A 272 10.52 10.36 14.12
C MET A 272 9.58 10.96 15.16
N ASN A 273 9.02 12.15 14.89
CA ASN A 273 8.02 12.78 15.74
C ASN A 273 6.61 12.27 15.44
N GLY A 274 6.31 11.95 14.18
CA GLY A 274 5.00 11.44 13.81
C GLY A 274 5.01 10.62 12.53
N VAL A 275 3.96 9.78 12.40
CA VAL A 275 3.72 8.89 11.28
C VAL A 275 2.30 9.11 10.79
N VAL A 276 2.12 9.42 9.51
CA VAL A 276 0.82 9.48 8.85
C VAL A 276 0.72 8.33 7.85
N LEU A 277 -0.30 7.50 8.01
CA LEU A 277 -0.52 6.33 7.16
C LEU A 277 -1.81 6.52 6.38
N VAL A 278 -1.68 6.71 5.08
CA VAL A 278 -2.79 6.98 4.16
C VAL A 278 -3.22 5.67 3.50
N SER A 279 -4.44 5.23 3.76
CA SER A 279 -5.00 3.98 3.23
C SER A 279 -3.98 2.83 3.30
N PRO A 280 -3.38 2.54 4.48
CA PRO A 280 -2.22 1.68 4.59
C PRO A 280 -2.57 0.21 4.39
N TYR A 281 -1.72 -0.52 3.68
CA TYR A 281 -1.62 -1.98 3.74
C TYR A 281 -0.82 -2.35 4.99
N LEU A 282 -1.47 -2.34 6.15
CA LEU A 282 -0.78 -2.36 7.44
C LEU A 282 -0.53 -3.77 7.97
N ASN A 283 -1.50 -4.65 7.81
CA ASN A 283 -1.50 -5.97 8.41
C ASN A 283 -1.89 -7.08 7.41
N PRO A 284 -0.97 -7.54 6.56
CA PRO A 284 -1.23 -8.58 5.56
C PRO A 284 -1.82 -9.87 6.13
N THR A 285 -1.60 -10.16 7.40
CA THR A 285 -2.13 -11.38 8.04
C THR A 285 -3.64 -11.40 8.13
N ILE A 286 -4.29 -10.23 8.21
CA ILE A 286 -5.75 -10.13 8.23
C ILE A 286 -6.31 -9.65 6.90
N GLU A 287 -5.52 -8.91 6.14
CA GLU A 287 -5.94 -8.36 4.84
C GLU A 287 -5.94 -9.44 3.74
N ASP A 288 -4.96 -10.37 3.80
CA ASP A 288 -4.81 -11.49 2.87
C ASP A 288 -5.17 -12.84 3.51
N ASP A 289 -6.04 -12.85 4.53
CA ASP A 289 -6.47 -14.08 5.19
C ASP A 289 -7.32 -14.94 4.23
N GLY A 290 -7.20 -16.26 4.37
CA GLY A 290 -7.77 -17.19 3.39
C GLY A 290 -9.31 -17.21 3.37
N ASP A 291 -9.87 -17.78 2.31
CA ASP A 291 -11.31 -17.85 1.97
C ASP A 291 -12.23 -18.37 3.10
N LEU A 292 -11.67 -19.06 4.09
CA LEU A 292 -12.44 -19.61 5.22
C LEU A 292 -12.45 -18.69 6.44
N SER A 293 -11.67 -17.58 6.42
CA SER A 293 -11.68 -16.59 7.49
C SER A 293 -12.89 -15.65 7.35
N PRO A 294 -13.56 -15.30 8.45
CA PRO A 294 -14.60 -14.28 8.43
C PRO A 294 -14.04 -12.85 8.28
N VAL A 295 -12.76 -12.65 8.57
CA VAL A 295 -12.15 -11.31 8.68
C VAL A 295 -12.19 -10.53 7.37
N PRO A 296 -11.81 -11.07 6.19
CA PRO A 296 -11.89 -10.34 4.93
C PRO A 296 -13.31 -9.81 4.64
N TRP A 297 -14.35 -10.62 4.91
CA TRP A 297 -15.74 -10.19 4.72
C TRP A 297 -16.15 -9.07 5.68
N MET A 298 -15.66 -9.11 6.92
CA MET A 298 -15.86 -8.03 7.90
C MET A 298 -15.14 -6.75 7.51
N MET A 299 -14.03 -6.85 6.80
CA MET A 299 -13.28 -5.68 6.36
C MET A 299 -13.94 -4.99 5.16
N THR A 300 -14.46 -5.75 4.21
CA THR A 300 -14.99 -5.22 2.94
C THR A 300 -16.43 -4.75 3.03
N LEU A 301 -17.28 -5.37 3.83
CA LEU A 301 -18.71 -5.01 3.92
C LEU A 301 -18.94 -3.53 4.26
N PRO A 302 -18.26 -2.92 5.25
CA PRO A 302 -18.46 -1.50 5.55
C PRO A 302 -18.10 -0.58 4.39
N SER A 303 -17.02 -0.86 3.64
CA SER A 303 -16.62 -0.06 2.48
C SER A 303 -17.60 -0.20 1.30
N ILE A 304 -18.11 -1.40 1.05
CA ILE A 304 -19.17 -1.64 0.05
C ILE A 304 -20.45 -0.88 0.40
N THR A 305 -20.83 -0.94 1.68
CA THR A 305 -22.00 -0.21 2.19
C THR A 305 -21.82 1.30 2.10
N ALA A 306 -20.63 1.81 2.44
CA ALA A 306 -20.33 3.24 2.33
C ALA A 306 -20.49 3.73 0.87
N ALA A 307 -19.97 2.97 -0.08
CA ALA A 307 -20.12 3.31 -1.50
C ALA A 307 -21.59 3.32 -1.95
N HIS A 308 -22.41 2.38 -1.48
CA HIS A 308 -23.85 2.39 -1.73
C HIS A 308 -24.54 3.61 -1.11
N LEU A 309 -24.27 3.87 0.17
CA LEU A 309 -24.86 5.02 0.87
C LEU A 309 -24.44 6.35 0.22
N GLU A 310 -23.23 6.45 -0.30
CA GLU A 310 -22.77 7.64 -1.01
C GLU A 310 -23.58 7.85 -2.32
N ARG A 311 -23.78 6.80 -3.12
CA ARG A 311 -24.62 6.86 -4.33
C ARG A 311 -26.06 7.31 -4.04
N GLU A 312 -26.57 6.92 -2.86
CA GLU A 312 -27.89 7.29 -2.39
C GLU A 312 -27.95 8.66 -1.68
N ASN A 313 -26.80 9.38 -1.55
CA ASN A 313 -26.67 10.60 -0.76
C ASN A 313 -27.07 10.43 0.72
N LYS A 314 -26.83 9.25 1.27
CA LYS A 314 -27.15 8.86 2.66
C LYS A 314 -25.91 8.61 3.52
N LEU A 315 -24.71 8.76 2.96
CA LEU A 315 -23.47 8.54 3.67
C LEU A 315 -23.29 9.59 4.76
N THR A 316 -23.26 9.15 6.02
CA THR A 316 -23.04 9.99 7.20
C THR A 316 -22.18 9.25 8.22
N PRO A 317 -21.46 9.92 9.11
CA PRO A 317 -20.72 9.28 10.20
C PRO A 317 -21.60 8.38 11.07
N GLN A 318 -22.85 8.78 11.33
CA GLN A 318 -23.79 7.95 12.10
C GLN A 318 -24.15 6.66 11.37
N ALA A 319 -24.49 6.74 10.09
CA ALA A 319 -24.79 5.55 9.30
C ALA A 319 -23.62 4.58 9.29
N MET A 320 -22.38 5.07 9.17
CA MET A 320 -21.18 4.23 9.23
C MET A 320 -20.96 3.62 10.62
N THR A 321 -21.28 4.35 11.70
CA THR A 321 -21.25 3.79 13.06
C THR A 321 -22.17 2.59 13.19
N ASP A 322 -23.38 2.65 12.64
CA ASP A 322 -24.37 1.57 12.68
C ASP A 322 -23.90 0.37 11.86
N VAL A 323 -23.33 0.61 10.67
CA VAL A 323 -22.76 -0.44 9.81
C VAL A 323 -21.58 -1.15 10.48
N ILE A 324 -20.68 -0.40 11.12
CA ILE A 324 -19.54 -0.95 11.87
C ILE A 324 -20.03 -1.78 13.04
N ALA A 325 -21.05 -1.30 13.78
CA ALA A 325 -21.64 -2.04 14.90
C ALA A 325 -22.25 -3.36 14.44
N TYR A 326 -23.02 -3.37 13.35
CA TYR A 326 -23.53 -4.58 12.72
C TYR A 326 -22.41 -5.54 12.31
N THR A 327 -21.40 -5.02 11.65
CA THR A 327 -20.27 -5.81 11.13
C THR A 327 -19.52 -6.51 12.26
N ARG A 328 -19.26 -5.82 13.38
CA ARG A 328 -18.57 -6.38 14.55
C ARG A 328 -19.44 -7.32 15.38
N GLY A 329 -20.75 -7.18 15.31
CA GLY A 329 -21.72 -7.93 16.11
C GLY A 329 -22.35 -9.09 15.37
N GLU A 330 -23.52 -8.83 14.80
CA GLU A 330 -24.37 -9.89 14.22
C GLU A 330 -23.73 -10.52 12.97
N TYR A 331 -23.15 -9.71 12.07
CA TYR A 331 -22.50 -10.21 10.87
C TYR A 331 -21.32 -11.14 11.20
N ALA A 332 -20.40 -10.70 12.05
CA ALA A 332 -19.27 -11.52 12.50
C ALA A 332 -19.72 -12.83 13.16
N THR A 333 -20.71 -12.75 14.05
CA THR A 333 -21.25 -13.91 14.76
C THR A 333 -21.89 -14.91 13.79
N THR A 334 -22.64 -14.42 12.80
CA THR A 334 -23.27 -15.25 11.77
C THR A 334 -22.25 -15.90 10.85
N LEU A 335 -21.22 -15.18 10.44
CA LEU A 335 -20.10 -15.75 9.67
C LEU A 335 -19.40 -16.89 10.42
N LEU A 336 -19.19 -16.74 11.74
CA LEU A 336 -18.59 -17.78 12.58
C LEU A 336 -19.49 -19.01 12.79
N LYS A 337 -20.81 -18.82 12.86
CA LYS A 337 -21.76 -19.94 12.89
C LYS A 337 -21.81 -20.70 11.56
N GLY A 338 -21.62 -20.00 10.45
CA GLY A 338 -21.65 -20.56 9.11
C GLY A 338 -22.94 -21.33 8.84
N ARG A 339 -22.81 -22.49 8.21
CA ARG A 339 -23.95 -23.35 7.83
C ARG A 339 -24.68 -24.03 9.02
N SER A 340 -24.20 -23.85 10.24
CA SER A 340 -24.84 -24.47 11.42
C SER A 340 -26.12 -23.74 11.85
N ASP A 341 -26.34 -22.51 11.34
CA ASP A 341 -27.53 -21.69 11.65
C ASP A 341 -28.14 -21.11 10.37
N PRO A 342 -28.93 -21.88 9.62
CA PRO A 342 -29.52 -21.43 8.37
C PRO A 342 -30.45 -20.22 8.49
N ALA A 343 -31.11 -20.05 9.65
CA ALA A 343 -31.98 -18.90 9.88
C ALA A 343 -31.19 -17.61 10.04
N ALA A 344 -30.07 -17.65 10.79
CA ALA A 344 -29.17 -16.51 10.90
C ALA A 344 -28.51 -16.17 9.54
N GLU A 345 -28.11 -17.18 8.75
CA GLU A 345 -27.57 -16.96 7.40
C GLU A 345 -28.59 -16.26 6.48
N GLN A 346 -29.86 -16.70 6.50
CA GLN A 346 -30.91 -16.05 5.71
C GLN A 346 -31.16 -14.60 6.13
N ALA A 347 -31.16 -14.30 7.43
CA ALA A 347 -31.28 -12.95 7.94
C ALA A 347 -30.07 -12.07 7.54
N MET A 348 -28.86 -12.61 7.59
CA MET A 348 -27.65 -11.95 7.15
C MET A 348 -27.72 -11.60 5.64
N ILE A 349 -28.13 -12.56 4.79
CA ILE A 349 -28.27 -12.33 3.35
C ILE A 349 -29.25 -11.18 3.07
N GLN A 350 -30.40 -11.17 3.75
CA GLN A 350 -31.37 -10.10 3.62
C GLN A 350 -30.77 -8.74 4.03
N HIS A 351 -30.12 -8.67 5.18
CA HIS A 351 -29.54 -7.42 5.68
C HIS A 351 -28.38 -6.92 4.83
N VAL A 352 -27.51 -7.80 4.35
CA VAL A 352 -26.44 -7.44 3.39
C VAL A 352 -27.03 -6.91 2.08
N THR A 353 -28.13 -7.48 1.59
CA THR A 353 -28.84 -6.96 0.42
C THR A 353 -29.32 -5.53 0.66
N GLU A 354 -29.94 -5.27 1.81
CA GLU A 354 -30.42 -3.93 2.20
C GLU A 354 -29.27 -2.92 2.34
N LEU A 355 -28.16 -3.31 2.97
CA LEU A 355 -27.00 -2.46 3.17
C LEU A 355 -26.26 -2.10 1.87
N THR A 356 -26.26 -2.99 0.90
CA THR A 356 -25.44 -2.83 -0.31
C THR A 356 -26.21 -2.43 -1.55
N GLY A 357 -27.55 -2.61 -1.55
CA GLY A 357 -28.41 -2.36 -2.69
C GLY A 357 -28.17 -3.26 -3.89
N LEU A 358 -27.45 -4.37 -3.70
CA LEU A 358 -27.13 -5.33 -4.75
C LEU A 358 -28.32 -6.24 -5.09
N ASP A 359 -28.26 -6.88 -6.26
CA ASP A 359 -29.26 -7.88 -6.65
C ASP A 359 -29.40 -8.97 -5.59
N PRO A 360 -30.63 -9.24 -5.08
CA PRO A 360 -30.83 -10.23 -4.03
C PRO A 360 -30.36 -11.64 -4.41
N THR A 361 -30.38 -11.99 -5.70
CA THR A 361 -29.95 -13.28 -6.20
C THR A 361 -28.43 -13.41 -6.09
N PHE A 362 -27.71 -12.33 -6.44
CA PHE A 362 -26.27 -12.26 -6.29
C PHE A 362 -25.84 -12.41 -4.82
N VAL A 363 -26.44 -11.63 -3.90
CA VAL A 363 -26.13 -11.71 -2.47
C VAL A 363 -26.47 -13.08 -1.88
N LYS A 364 -27.58 -13.68 -2.34
CA LYS A 364 -27.96 -15.03 -1.93
C LYS A 364 -26.94 -16.09 -2.38
N TYR A 365 -26.47 -16.04 -3.63
CA TYR A 365 -25.45 -16.98 -4.12
C TYR A 365 -24.11 -16.78 -3.42
N SER A 366 -23.76 -15.57 -3.08
CA SER A 366 -22.58 -15.24 -2.29
C SER A 366 -22.70 -15.64 -0.81
N GLY A 367 -23.92 -16.01 -0.35
CA GLY A 367 -24.19 -16.29 1.07
C GLY A 367 -23.91 -15.10 1.97
N GLY A 368 -24.12 -13.87 1.48
CA GLY A 368 -23.80 -12.63 2.17
C GLY A 368 -22.28 -12.33 2.30
N ARG A 369 -21.43 -13.10 1.60
CA ARG A 369 -19.97 -12.95 1.53
C ARG A 369 -19.59 -12.38 0.18
N LEU A 370 -19.32 -11.08 0.13
CA LEU A 370 -19.13 -10.36 -1.14
C LEU A 370 -17.64 -10.34 -1.49
N GLU A 371 -17.26 -11.14 -2.48
CA GLU A 371 -15.92 -11.10 -3.05
C GLU A 371 -15.74 -9.79 -3.84
N THR A 372 -14.59 -9.09 -3.63
CA THR A 372 -14.36 -7.73 -4.13
C THR A 372 -14.46 -7.63 -5.65
N GLY A 373 -13.83 -8.54 -6.40
CA GLY A 373 -13.86 -8.50 -7.88
C GLY A 373 -15.24 -8.78 -8.45
N ALA A 374 -15.99 -9.71 -7.83
CA ALA A 374 -17.36 -10.01 -8.20
C ALA A 374 -18.29 -8.81 -7.91
N TYR A 375 -18.13 -8.19 -6.74
CA TYR A 375 -18.87 -6.98 -6.36
C TYR A 375 -18.64 -5.84 -7.36
N LEU A 376 -17.37 -5.53 -7.69
CA LEU A 376 -17.02 -4.42 -8.59
C LEU A 376 -17.60 -4.57 -9.99
N ARG A 377 -17.86 -5.79 -10.44
CA ARG A 377 -18.57 -6.05 -11.71
C ARG A 377 -20.08 -6.04 -11.53
N GLU A 378 -20.59 -6.63 -10.45
CA GLU A 378 -22.03 -6.75 -10.22
C GLU A 378 -22.69 -5.40 -9.98
N ALA A 379 -22.08 -4.55 -9.16
CA ALA A 379 -22.61 -3.22 -8.84
C ALA A 379 -22.85 -2.33 -10.07
N TRP A 380 -22.15 -2.59 -11.17
CA TRP A 380 -22.19 -1.76 -12.38
C TRP A 380 -22.56 -2.54 -13.65
N ARG A 381 -22.97 -3.80 -13.51
CA ARG A 381 -23.26 -4.72 -14.61
C ARG A 381 -24.33 -4.17 -15.58
N GLU A 382 -25.42 -3.64 -15.07
CA GLU A 382 -26.51 -3.09 -15.88
C GLU A 382 -26.07 -1.92 -16.74
N GLN A 383 -25.02 -1.21 -16.34
CA GLN A 383 -24.47 -0.06 -17.07
C GLN A 383 -23.34 -0.46 -18.02
N GLY A 384 -22.97 -1.75 -18.07
CA GLY A 384 -21.84 -2.25 -18.86
C GLY A 384 -20.50 -1.74 -18.36
N LYS A 385 -20.41 -1.41 -17.08
CA LYS A 385 -19.22 -0.84 -16.43
C LYS A 385 -18.65 -1.79 -15.38
N LEU A 386 -17.47 -1.46 -14.89
CA LEU A 386 -16.85 -2.03 -13.70
C LEU A 386 -16.32 -0.91 -12.78
N GLY A 387 -16.34 -1.17 -11.48
CA GLY A 387 -15.84 -0.24 -10.48
C GLY A 387 -14.34 -0.41 -10.21
N SER A 388 -13.72 0.62 -9.63
CA SER A 388 -12.34 0.58 -9.17
C SER A 388 -12.23 -0.06 -7.80
N VAL A 389 -11.18 -0.85 -7.57
CA VAL A 389 -10.85 -1.35 -6.23
C VAL A 389 -10.41 -0.22 -5.29
N TYR A 390 -9.89 0.87 -5.85
CA TYR A 390 -9.44 2.04 -5.09
C TYR A 390 -10.58 2.99 -4.68
N ASP A 391 -11.65 3.08 -5.46
CA ASP A 391 -12.93 3.74 -5.11
C ASP A 391 -14.03 3.12 -5.95
N SER A 392 -14.88 2.30 -5.35
CA SER A 392 -15.86 1.51 -6.08
C SER A 392 -16.94 2.33 -6.78
N ASN A 393 -17.00 3.64 -6.52
CA ASN A 393 -17.87 4.60 -7.21
C ASN A 393 -17.19 5.25 -8.43
N VAL A 394 -15.90 5.03 -8.65
CA VAL A 394 -15.20 5.43 -9.88
C VAL A 394 -15.23 4.27 -10.87
N THR A 395 -15.76 4.50 -12.07
CA THR A 395 -16.07 3.43 -13.02
C THR A 395 -15.48 3.66 -14.41
N MET A 396 -15.36 2.58 -15.18
CA MET A 396 -15.13 2.61 -16.64
C MET A 396 -15.95 1.55 -17.33
N PHE A 397 -16.14 1.66 -18.65
CA PHE A 397 -16.76 0.58 -19.42
C PHE A 397 -15.91 -0.70 -19.32
N ASP A 398 -16.59 -1.84 -19.10
CA ASP A 398 -15.91 -3.14 -19.12
C ASP A 398 -15.56 -3.51 -20.59
N PRO A 399 -14.28 -3.54 -20.98
CA PRO A 399 -13.91 -3.91 -22.35
C PRO A 399 -14.08 -5.41 -22.64
N PHE A 400 -14.31 -6.23 -21.60
CA PHE A 400 -14.46 -7.68 -21.70
C PHE A 400 -15.68 -8.22 -20.96
N PRO A 401 -16.90 -7.71 -21.23
CA PRO A 401 -18.09 -7.99 -20.42
C PRO A 401 -18.50 -9.46 -20.39
N PHE A 402 -18.05 -10.27 -21.36
CA PHE A 402 -18.32 -11.71 -21.44
C PHE A 402 -17.20 -12.58 -20.86
N ALA A 403 -16.10 -11.98 -20.38
CA ALA A 403 -15.03 -12.76 -19.75
C ALA A 403 -15.50 -13.28 -18.37
N PRO A 404 -15.15 -14.54 -18.00
CA PRO A 404 -15.49 -15.07 -16.68
C PRO A 404 -14.81 -14.29 -15.54
N GLU A 405 -13.59 -13.79 -15.80
CA GLU A 405 -12.80 -13.02 -14.84
C GLU A 405 -12.57 -11.59 -15.35
N GLN A 406 -12.33 -10.66 -14.43
CA GLN A 406 -11.93 -9.30 -14.79
C GLN A 406 -10.56 -9.31 -15.45
N ARG A 407 -10.47 -8.74 -16.66
CA ARG A 407 -9.24 -8.61 -17.45
C ARG A 407 -8.82 -7.16 -17.67
N ALA A 408 -9.71 -6.23 -17.41
CA ALA A 408 -9.44 -4.81 -17.56
C ALA A 408 -8.51 -4.32 -16.45
N ASN A 409 -7.73 -3.28 -16.76
CA ASN A 409 -7.04 -2.50 -15.75
C ASN A 409 -8.05 -1.81 -14.83
N ASP A 410 -7.59 -1.43 -13.65
CA ASP A 410 -8.42 -0.67 -12.72
C ASP A 410 -8.81 0.71 -13.30
N PRO A 411 -10.08 1.15 -13.17
CA PRO A 411 -10.56 2.43 -13.68
C PRO A 411 -9.74 3.64 -13.26
N ILE A 412 -9.41 3.76 -11.97
CA ILE A 412 -8.59 4.87 -11.46
C ILE A 412 -7.20 4.82 -12.06
N LEU A 413 -6.52 3.67 -12.01
CA LEU A 413 -5.16 3.56 -12.57
C LEU A 413 -5.14 3.85 -14.07
N ALA A 414 -6.14 3.40 -14.81
CA ALA A 414 -6.26 3.67 -16.25
C ALA A 414 -6.38 5.17 -16.56
N SER A 415 -7.05 5.94 -15.70
CA SER A 415 -7.23 7.39 -15.91
C SER A 415 -6.04 8.23 -15.43
N ILE A 416 -5.33 7.84 -14.34
CA ILE A 416 -4.38 8.74 -13.67
C ILE A 416 -2.92 8.53 -14.04
N ILE A 417 -2.49 7.32 -14.46
CA ILE A 417 -1.05 7.04 -14.69
C ILE A 417 -0.46 7.95 -15.77
N ALA A 418 -1.16 8.14 -16.89
CA ALA A 418 -0.65 8.96 -17.98
C ALA A 418 -0.56 10.45 -17.62
N PRO A 419 -1.60 11.10 -17.07
CA PRO A 419 -1.51 12.51 -16.68
C PRO A 419 -0.50 12.75 -15.54
N MET A 420 -0.41 11.87 -14.52
CA MET A 420 0.60 11.99 -13.46
C MET A 420 2.03 11.88 -14.01
N THR A 421 2.27 10.94 -14.94
CA THR A 421 3.56 10.81 -15.63
C THR A 421 3.90 12.06 -16.39
N THR A 422 2.98 12.57 -17.19
CA THR A 422 3.18 13.76 -18.03
C THR A 422 3.44 15.00 -17.17
N ALA A 423 2.63 15.19 -16.11
CA ALA A 423 2.80 16.31 -15.18
C ALA A 423 4.19 16.31 -14.53
N MET A 424 4.64 15.14 -14.05
CA MET A 424 5.94 15.05 -13.38
C MET A 424 7.10 15.26 -14.33
N VAL A 425 7.05 14.67 -15.52
CA VAL A 425 8.09 14.89 -16.54
C VAL A 425 8.18 16.37 -16.94
N ASP A 426 7.03 17.01 -17.21
CA ASP A 426 7.01 18.45 -17.54
C ASP A 426 7.53 19.30 -16.38
N PHE A 427 7.09 19.02 -15.16
CA PHE A 427 7.51 19.76 -13.98
C PHE A 427 9.02 19.68 -13.74
N VAL A 428 9.60 18.48 -13.71
CA VAL A 428 11.04 18.34 -13.41
C VAL A 428 11.92 18.84 -14.55
N THR A 429 11.49 18.68 -15.81
CA THR A 429 12.33 19.04 -16.97
C THR A 429 12.20 20.51 -17.37
N ARG A 430 10.98 21.05 -17.36
CA ARG A 430 10.70 22.42 -17.82
C ARG A 430 10.70 23.43 -16.66
N VAL A 431 10.08 23.09 -15.53
CA VAL A 431 9.96 24.03 -14.40
C VAL A 431 11.22 24.02 -13.54
N VAL A 432 11.71 22.83 -13.16
CA VAL A 432 12.91 22.71 -12.31
C VAL A 432 14.21 22.78 -13.14
N GLY A 433 14.15 22.40 -14.42
CA GLY A 433 15.32 22.38 -15.29
C GLY A 433 16.21 21.13 -15.15
N TRP A 434 15.74 20.09 -14.44
CA TRP A 434 16.43 18.83 -14.28
C TRP A 434 16.19 17.94 -15.50
N LYS A 435 17.00 18.10 -16.54
CA LYS A 435 16.86 17.41 -17.82
C LYS A 435 17.48 16.02 -17.74
N VAL A 436 16.66 15.01 -17.71
CA VAL A 436 17.03 13.60 -17.62
C VAL A 436 16.64 12.86 -18.90
N ASP A 437 17.55 12.04 -19.42
CA ASP A 437 17.30 11.14 -20.54
C ASP A 437 16.88 9.76 -19.98
N ALA A 438 15.66 9.68 -19.49
CA ALA A 438 15.08 8.46 -18.96
C ALA A 438 13.54 8.55 -18.95
N ARG A 439 12.89 7.39 -18.97
CA ARG A 439 11.45 7.28 -18.79
C ARG A 439 11.09 7.46 -17.30
N TYR A 440 10.04 8.23 -17.03
CA TYR A 440 9.43 8.29 -15.70
C TYR A 440 8.42 7.15 -15.50
N ASN A 441 8.59 6.37 -14.44
CA ASN A 441 7.70 5.29 -14.08
C ASN A 441 6.80 5.71 -12.90
N ALA A 442 5.66 6.36 -13.17
CA ALA A 442 4.70 6.71 -12.11
C ALA A 442 4.22 5.45 -11.37
N LEU A 443 3.98 4.36 -12.10
CA LEU A 443 3.69 3.04 -11.56
C LEU A 443 4.43 1.98 -12.38
N SER A 444 5.34 1.24 -11.75
CA SER A 444 6.12 0.17 -12.35
C SER A 444 5.49 -1.20 -12.05
N PHE A 445 4.78 -1.75 -13.02
CA PHE A 445 4.25 -3.12 -12.93
C PHE A 445 5.37 -4.17 -12.89
N ASP A 446 6.55 -3.86 -13.45
CA ASP A 446 7.71 -4.77 -13.39
C ASP A 446 8.24 -4.90 -11.96
N VAL A 447 8.41 -3.81 -11.23
CA VAL A 447 8.77 -3.85 -9.81
C VAL A 447 7.74 -4.65 -9.02
N ASN A 448 6.44 -4.40 -9.25
CA ASN A 448 5.36 -5.12 -8.57
C ASN A 448 5.41 -6.62 -8.84
N ARG A 449 5.63 -7.01 -10.09
CA ARG A 449 5.74 -8.41 -10.52
C ARG A 449 6.98 -9.11 -9.97
N LEU A 450 8.11 -8.39 -9.90
CA LEU A 450 9.40 -8.93 -9.43
C LEU A 450 9.50 -8.95 -7.90
N TRP A 451 8.59 -8.29 -7.21
CA TRP A 451 8.60 -8.17 -5.75
C TRP A 451 8.51 -9.54 -5.07
N ASP A 452 9.41 -9.80 -4.15
CA ASP A 452 9.33 -10.99 -3.30
C ASP A 452 8.32 -10.79 -2.17
N ARG A 453 7.21 -11.50 -2.27
CA ARG A 453 6.11 -11.51 -1.29
C ARG A 453 6.26 -12.61 -0.23
N GLY A 454 7.48 -13.09 0.00
CA GLY A 454 7.78 -14.14 0.98
C GLY A 454 7.46 -13.78 2.43
N GLY A 455 7.86 -14.65 3.35
CA GLY A 455 7.46 -14.65 4.76
C GLY A 455 7.64 -13.34 5.54
N ASP A 456 8.57 -12.48 5.14
CA ASP A 456 8.79 -11.19 5.81
C ASP A 456 7.64 -10.18 5.57
N LEU A 457 7.01 -10.21 4.39
CA LEU A 457 5.82 -9.40 4.14
C LEU A 457 4.67 -9.79 5.08
N ARG A 458 4.47 -11.09 5.31
CA ARG A 458 3.41 -11.60 6.19
C ARG A 458 3.59 -11.21 7.66
N ARG A 459 4.81 -10.89 8.10
CA ARG A 459 5.03 -10.36 9.45
C ARG A 459 4.22 -9.08 9.69
N GLY A 460 3.91 -8.33 8.65
CA GLY A 460 3.21 -7.05 8.75
C GLY A 460 4.08 -5.92 9.29
N ALA A 461 3.50 -4.73 9.35
CA ALA A 461 4.15 -3.54 9.92
C ALA A 461 3.75 -3.27 11.38
N VAL A 462 2.76 -4.00 11.90
CA VAL A 462 2.20 -3.80 13.25
C VAL A 462 3.21 -4.03 14.37
N PRO A 463 4.09 -5.06 14.33
CA PRO A 463 5.13 -5.22 15.34
C PRO A 463 6.04 -3.99 15.45
N ASP A 464 6.54 -3.49 14.31
CA ASP A 464 7.42 -2.32 14.26
C ASP A 464 6.71 -1.04 14.73
N LEU A 465 5.42 -0.88 14.38
CA LEU A 465 4.57 0.19 14.89
C LEU A 465 4.47 0.17 16.41
N ARG A 466 4.19 -1.00 16.98
CA ARG A 466 4.06 -1.19 18.44
C ARG A 466 5.37 -0.88 19.15
N GLU A 467 6.49 -1.37 18.63
CA GLU A 467 7.82 -1.14 19.21
C GLU A 467 8.21 0.34 19.17
N ALA A 468 7.99 1.02 18.05
CA ALA A 468 8.25 2.45 17.91
C ALA A 468 7.38 3.30 18.87
N VAL A 469 6.07 3.01 18.96
CA VAL A 469 5.14 3.71 19.88
C VAL A 469 5.46 3.43 21.35
N ALA A 470 5.88 2.21 21.68
CA ALA A 470 6.26 1.84 23.04
C ALA A 470 7.57 2.53 23.49
N ALA A 471 8.53 2.65 22.58
CA ALA A 471 9.83 3.24 22.86
C ALA A 471 9.79 4.77 23.01
N ASP A 472 8.86 5.45 22.31
CA ASP A 472 8.72 6.90 22.36
C ASP A 472 7.31 7.33 22.78
N PRO A 473 7.11 7.83 24.02
CA PRO A 473 5.80 8.27 24.50
C PRO A 473 5.27 9.53 23.81
N LYS A 474 6.09 10.22 23.01
CA LYS A 474 5.69 11.41 22.23
C LYS A 474 5.34 11.09 20.78
N LEU A 475 5.77 9.95 20.25
CA LEU A 475 5.45 9.54 18.88
C LEU A 475 3.93 9.47 18.70
N ARG A 476 3.43 10.14 17.66
CA ARG A 476 2.02 10.10 17.26
C ARG A 476 1.87 9.42 15.91
N VAL A 477 0.79 8.67 15.78
CA VAL A 477 0.44 7.93 14.55
C VAL A 477 -0.99 8.29 14.17
N LEU A 478 -1.16 8.81 12.97
CA LEU A 478 -2.46 9.08 12.38
C LEU A 478 -2.66 8.17 11.18
N ILE A 479 -3.62 7.27 11.26
CA ILE A 479 -4.03 6.38 10.19
C ILE A 479 -5.29 6.97 9.56
N VAL A 480 -5.30 7.13 8.25
CA VAL A 480 -6.39 7.79 7.53
C VAL A 480 -6.84 6.97 6.33
N HIS A 481 -8.14 6.88 6.13
CA HIS A 481 -8.74 6.10 5.05
C HIS A 481 -9.88 6.84 4.34
N GLY A 482 -10.14 6.44 3.11
CA GLY A 482 -11.43 6.69 2.48
C GLY A 482 -12.41 5.55 2.77
N TRP A 483 -13.68 5.89 2.97
CA TRP A 483 -14.70 4.89 3.30
C TRP A 483 -14.94 3.87 2.17
N ASN A 484 -14.79 4.27 0.89
CA ASN A 484 -15.09 3.42 -0.28
C ASN A 484 -13.91 2.54 -0.72
N ASP A 485 -12.78 2.58 -0.02
CA ASP A 485 -11.57 1.83 -0.35
C ASP A 485 -11.79 0.32 -0.17
N LEU A 486 -11.57 -0.45 -1.23
CA LEU A 486 -11.59 -1.91 -1.22
C LEU A 486 -10.20 -2.52 -1.48
N SER A 487 -9.20 -1.68 -1.79
CA SER A 487 -7.80 -2.11 -1.88
C SER A 487 -7.19 -2.30 -0.49
N CYS A 488 -7.43 -1.33 0.40
CA CYS A 488 -7.03 -1.36 1.80
C CYS A 488 -8.21 -0.87 2.66
N PRO A 489 -9.23 -1.72 2.90
CA PRO A 489 -10.44 -1.29 3.60
C PRO A 489 -10.15 -0.74 4.99
N PHE A 490 -10.74 0.40 5.34
CA PHE A 490 -10.50 1.10 6.61
C PHE A 490 -10.71 0.21 7.84
N MET A 491 -11.67 -0.70 7.75
CA MET A 491 -12.00 -1.59 8.86
C MET A 491 -10.83 -2.51 9.24
N GLY A 492 -9.91 -2.82 8.31
CA GLY A 492 -8.67 -3.56 8.59
C GLY A 492 -7.77 -2.80 9.58
N SER A 493 -7.59 -1.50 9.40
CA SER A 493 -6.85 -0.64 10.34
C SER A 493 -7.59 -0.49 11.67
N VAL A 494 -8.91 -0.31 11.64
CA VAL A 494 -9.74 -0.21 12.86
C VAL A 494 -9.61 -1.48 13.70
N LEU A 495 -9.79 -2.66 13.09
CA LEU A 495 -9.64 -3.94 13.80
C LEU A 495 -8.21 -4.13 14.32
N THR A 496 -7.20 -3.71 13.56
CA THR A 496 -5.80 -3.81 13.98
C THR A 496 -5.49 -2.91 15.17
N VAL A 497 -5.88 -1.64 15.12
CA VAL A 497 -5.59 -0.66 16.18
C VAL A 497 -6.29 -1.04 17.48
N ASP A 498 -7.50 -1.56 17.42
CA ASP A 498 -8.24 -2.04 18.60
C ASP A 498 -7.54 -3.22 19.32
N GLN A 499 -6.66 -3.95 18.64
CA GLN A 499 -5.87 -5.04 19.24
C GLN A 499 -4.47 -4.57 19.71
N ILE A 500 -4.08 -3.33 19.44
CA ILE A 500 -2.82 -2.78 19.95
C ILE A 500 -3.00 -2.38 21.41
N PRO A 501 -2.10 -2.81 22.33
CA PRO A 501 -2.15 -2.36 23.71
C PRO A 501 -2.10 -0.84 23.82
N VAL A 502 -2.91 -0.27 24.69
CA VAL A 502 -2.83 1.16 25.03
C VAL A 502 -1.51 1.43 25.74
N MET A 503 -0.68 2.29 25.14
CA MET A 503 0.65 2.64 25.63
C MET A 503 0.67 4.13 26.00
N GLY A 504 0.13 4.46 27.17
CA GLY A 504 -0.01 5.85 27.64
C GLY A 504 -1.29 6.51 27.12
N ASP A 505 -1.17 7.66 26.47
CA ASP A 505 -2.31 8.38 25.88
C ASP A 505 -2.94 7.58 24.71
N PRO A 506 -4.21 7.14 24.82
CA PRO A 506 -4.86 6.36 23.80
C PRO A 506 -5.04 7.10 22.47
N THR A 507 -4.98 8.44 22.47
CA THR A 507 -5.13 9.26 21.26
C THR A 507 -3.84 9.34 20.42
N ARG A 508 -2.76 8.70 20.87
CA ARG A 508 -1.49 8.70 20.12
C ARG A 508 -1.52 7.89 18.84
N VAL A 509 -2.37 6.87 18.78
CA VAL A 509 -2.63 6.08 17.58
C VAL A 509 -4.11 6.22 17.25
N ALA A 510 -4.42 6.99 16.23
CA ALA A 510 -5.80 7.30 15.83
C ALA A 510 -6.08 6.82 14.40
N VAL A 511 -7.33 6.43 14.15
CA VAL A 511 -7.85 6.11 12.81
C VAL A 511 -8.94 7.13 12.49
N HIS A 512 -8.84 7.79 11.32
CA HIS A 512 -9.84 8.72 10.82
C HIS A 512 -10.26 8.32 9.41
N GLU A 513 -11.54 8.45 9.10
CA GLU A 513 -12.10 8.10 7.81
C GLU A 513 -12.76 9.33 7.14
N TYR A 514 -12.64 9.39 5.80
CA TYR A 514 -13.14 10.50 4.99
C TYR A 514 -14.00 9.98 3.82
N PRO A 515 -14.87 10.81 3.25
CA PRO A 515 -15.53 10.49 1.99
C PRO A 515 -14.52 10.24 0.87
N GLY A 516 -14.71 9.16 0.11
CA GLY A 516 -13.81 8.75 -0.98
C GLY A 516 -13.23 7.37 -0.80
N GLY A 517 -12.35 6.98 -1.71
CA GLY A 517 -11.67 5.68 -1.71
C GLY A 517 -10.24 5.76 -1.23
N HIS A 518 -9.38 4.92 -1.79
CA HIS A 518 -7.95 4.78 -1.45
C HIS A 518 -7.19 6.11 -1.54
N MET A 519 -7.49 6.87 -2.58
CA MET A 519 -6.95 8.21 -2.84
C MET A 519 -8.00 9.28 -2.48
N PHE A 520 -8.62 9.18 -1.31
CA PHE A 520 -9.70 10.09 -0.86
C PHE A 520 -9.31 11.58 -0.94
N TYR A 521 -8.04 11.89 -0.87
CA TYR A 521 -7.48 13.22 -0.99
C TYR A 521 -7.65 13.85 -2.39
N THR A 522 -8.03 13.08 -3.41
CA THR A 522 -8.42 13.63 -4.72
C THR A 522 -9.69 14.50 -4.60
N ARG A 523 -10.50 14.24 -3.58
CA ARG A 523 -11.66 15.07 -3.22
C ARG A 523 -11.20 16.25 -2.36
N GLU A 524 -11.53 17.45 -2.79
CA GLU A 524 -11.09 18.69 -2.13
C GLU A 524 -11.47 18.77 -0.65
N THR A 525 -12.70 18.40 -0.31
CA THR A 525 -13.19 18.41 1.09
C THR A 525 -12.42 17.43 1.97
N SER A 526 -12.15 16.21 1.48
CA SER A 526 -11.41 15.18 2.21
C SER A 526 -9.93 15.55 2.35
N ARG A 527 -9.33 16.15 1.30
CA ARG A 527 -7.96 16.69 1.36
C ARG A 527 -7.82 17.81 2.39
N ALA A 528 -8.82 18.72 2.46
CA ALA A 528 -8.82 19.79 3.43
C ALA A 528 -8.97 19.26 4.87
N ALA A 529 -9.82 18.26 5.09
CA ALA A 529 -9.99 17.61 6.38
C ALA A 529 -8.71 16.86 6.81
N LEU A 530 -8.09 16.10 5.92
CA LEU A 530 -6.79 15.46 6.17
C LEU A 530 -5.74 16.48 6.60
N ARG A 531 -5.64 17.61 5.88
CA ARG A 531 -4.68 18.67 6.22
C ARG A 531 -4.92 19.20 7.64
N GLN A 532 -6.18 19.43 8.03
CA GLN A 532 -6.54 19.90 9.36
C GLN A 532 -6.10 18.91 10.45
N ASP A 533 -6.43 17.64 10.30
CA ASP A 533 -6.09 16.61 11.29
C ASP A 533 -4.57 16.45 11.45
N VAL A 534 -3.82 16.54 10.34
CA VAL A 534 -2.36 16.50 10.38
C VAL A 534 -1.78 17.75 11.04
N MET A 535 -2.29 18.94 10.76
CA MET A 535 -1.86 20.16 11.46
C MET A 535 -2.08 20.05 12.98
N GLU A 536 -3.20 19.49 13.42
CA GLU A 536 -3.47 19.23 14.83
C GLU A 536 -2.48 18.23 15.45
N MET A 537 -2.11 17.19 14.71
CA MET A 537 -1.09 16.23 15.13
C MET A 537 0.27 16.91 15.29
N TYR A 538 0.69 17.75 14.34
CA TYR A 538 1.96 18.50 14.40
C TYR A 538 2.00 19.52 15.53
N ALA A 539 0.88 20.14 15.85
CA ALA A 539 0.77 21.13 16.94
C ALA A 539 0.91 20.51 18.34
N LYS A 540 0.68 19.19 18.49
CA LYS A 540 0.82 18.46 19.75
C LYS A 540 2.26 18.09 20.11
N HIS A 541 3.23 18.46 19.27
CA HIS A 541 4.68 18.30 19.45
C HIS A 541 5.30 19.68 19.72
#